data_7e252b56d4ef43c6c6800f9e245f062e
#
_entry.id   7e252b56d4ef43c6c6800f9e245f062e
#
_cell.length_a   1.000
_cell.length_b   1.000
_cell.length_c   1.000
_cell.angle_alpha   90.00
_cell.angle_beta   90.00
_cell.angle_gamma   90.00
#
_symmetry.space_group_name_H-M   'P 1'
#
loop_
_entity.id
_entity.type
_entity.pdbx_description
1 polymer ?
#
loop_
_entity_poly.entity_id
_entity_poly.type
_entity_poly.pdbx_seq_one_letter_code
_entity_poly.pdbx_strand_id
1 'polypeptide(L)'
;MSKTFPPISRRALVAVMGGALAMPAIRPAFGQGAPIKVGVLHSLSGTMAISETALRDTVLMMIEAQNVVGGILGRRLEAVVVDPASNWPLFAEKARELLAVARVDVTFGCWTSVSRKSVLPVFEELNGLLFYPVQYEGEEESRNIFYTGAAPNQQAIPAVEYLLGADGGSAKRIALLGTDYVYPRTTNRILRGFLNSKGITDADIMEEYTPFGHSDWQGIVARVKRFASEGKKTAIVSTINGDANVPFYRELGNQGIKAEDIPSVAFSVGEEELAGIDARPLVGHLAAWNYFMSVQSPANTAFKAMWAAYIRNPRRVTNDPMEATFTGFKMWAQAVTQARTTAVDAVRTAMIGQKVETPSGFTQEMHRNHHLSKPVMIGEIQADGQFNIVYRTPTAIPAENWSPFIPENANRRRG
;
A
#
# COMPACT_ATOMS: atom_id res chain seq x y z
N MET A 1 -3.24 -28.80 56.51
CA MET A 1 -3.32 -30.18 55.99
C MET A 1 -2.75 -30.16 54.56
N SER A 2 -1.49 -30.55 54.47
CA SER A 2 -0.73 -30.62 53.22
C SER A 2 -0.99 -31.98 52.56
N LYS A 3 -1.50 -32.00 51.33
CA LYS A 3 -1.62 -33.25 50.55
C LYS A 3 -0.41 -33.36 49.63
N THR A 4 0.50 -34.26 50.02
CA THR A 4 1.64 -34.71 49.20
C THR A 4 1.16 -35.69 48.15
N PHE A 5 1.52 -35.43 46.86
CA PHE A 5 1.32 -36.38 45.74
C PHE A 5 2.46 -37.40 45.71
N PRO A 6 2.19 -38.68 45.42
CA PRO A 6 3.23 -39.72 45.32
C PRO A 6 4.09 -39.56 44.02
N PRO A 7 5.37 -39.94 44.05
CA PRO A 7 6.27 -39.83 42.89
C PRO A 7 5.94 -40.85 41.81
N ILE A 8 5.82 -40.35 40.57
CA ILE A 8 5.64 -41.18 39.34
C ILE A 8 6.94 -41.97 39.07
N SER A 9 6.87 -43.28 38.96
CA SER A 9 7.99 -44.16 38.75
C SER A 9 8.55 -44.02 37.30
N ARG A 10 9.88 -44.05 37.16
CA ARG A 10 10.61 -43.94 35.90
C ARG A 10 10.29 -45.02 34.84
N ARG A 11 9.48 -46.02 35.16
CA ARG A 11 9.06 -47.10 34.24
C ARG A 11 7.80 -46.77 33.45
N ALA A 12 7.05 -45.71 33.74
CA ALA A 12 5.87 -45.29 33.01
C ALA A 12 6.18 -44.34 31.84
N LEU A 13 7.42 -43.86 31.70
CA LEU A 13 7.82 -42.87 30.67
C LEU A 13 8.36 -43.52 29.37
N VAL A 14 8.48 -44.82 29.30
CA VAL A 14 9.08 -45.52 28.14
C VAL A 14 8.03 -46.15 27.20
N ALA A 15 6.74 -46.13 27.56
CA ALA A 15 5.68 -46.80 26.78
C ALA A 15 4.86 -45.88 25.86
N VAL A 16 5.22 -44.55 25.72
CA VAL A 16 4.50 -43.62 24.83
C VAL A 16 5.36 -43.14 23.64
N MET A 17 6.57 -43.61 23.50
CA MET A 17 7.44 -43.29 22.33
C MET A 17 7.49 -44.44 21.30
N GLY A 18 6.37 -45.03 20.97
CA GLY A 18 6.33 -46.09 19.97
C GLY A 18 5.10 -45.98 19.09
N GLY A 19 5.08 -45.00 18.15
CA GLY A 19 3.98 -44.90 17.22
C GLY A 19 3.87 -43.56 16.45
N ALA A 20 4.95 -42.81 16.32
CA ALA A 20 5.00 -41.78 15.28
C ALA A 20 5.20 -42.50 13.94
N LEU A 21 4.10 -42.89 13.30
CA LEU A 21 4.09 -43.18 11.87
C LEU A 21 4.65 -41.94 11.20
N ALA A 22 5.88 -42.04 10.67
CA ALA A 22 6.46 -41.04 9.77
C ALA A 22 5.52 -40.97 8.56
N MET A 23 4.55 -40.03 8.58
CA MET A 23 3.86 -39.64 7.35
C MET A 23 4.95 -39.15 6.39
N PRO A 24 5.10 -39.76 5.22
CA PRO A 24 6.03 -39.21 4.23
C PRO A 24 5.59 -37.78 3.98
N ALA A 25 6.50 -36.84 4.19
CA ALA A 25 6.29 -35.45 3.77
C ALA A 25 6.09 -35.49 2.26
N ILE A 26 4.83 -35.47 1.81
CA ILE A 26 4.48 -35.36 0.40
C ILE A 26 5.00 -33.98 -0.03
N ARG A 27 6.24 -33.95 -0.55
CA ARG A 27 6.74 -32.77 -1.23
C ARG A 27 5.91 -32.61 -2.49
N PRO A 28 5.27 -31.47 -2.73
CA PRO A 28 4.54 -31.27 -3.98
C PRO A 28 5.52 -31.49 -5.14
N ALA A 29 5.20 -32.46 -6.01
CA ALA A 29 5.97 -32.66 -7.23
C ALA A 29 5.60 -31.57 -8.21
N PHE A 30 6.56 -30.66 -8.50
CA PHE A 30 6.38 -29.74 -9.61
C PHE A 30 6.36 -30.50 -10.93
N GLY A 31 5.46 -30.11 -11.84
CA GLY A 31 5.46 -30.62 -13.22
C GLY A 31 6.76 -30.27 -13.94
N GLN A 32 7.07 -30.96 -15.03
CA GLN A 32 8.29 -30.75 -15.85
C GLN A 32 8.30 -29.43 -16.66
N GLY A 33 7.33 -28.53 -16.44
CA GLY A 33 7.26 -27.24 -17.14
C GLY A 33 8.32 -26.23 -16.65
N ALA A 34 8.77 -25.34 -17.54
CA ALA A 34 9.63 -24.23 -17.16
C ALA A 34 8.97 -23.39 -16.04
N PRO A 35 9.75 -22.81 -15.11
CA PRO A 35 9.20 -22.00 -14.03
C PRO A 35 8.38 -20.80 -14.56
N ILE A 36 7.39 -20.35 -13.78
CA ILE A 36 6.69 -19.09 -14.02
C ILE A 36 7.56 -17.98 -13.42
N LYS A 37 7.99 -17.05 -14.25
CA LYS A 37 8.87 -15.94 -13.80
C LYS A 37 8.05 -14.75 -13.35
N VAL A 38 8.32 -14.28 -12.14
CA VAL A 38 7.68 -13.12 -11.52
C VAL A 38 8.69 -11.99 -11.40
N GLY A 39 8.51 -10.91 -12.15
CA GLY A 39 9.31 -9.69 -12.06
C GLY A 39 8.98 -8.92 -10.79
N VAL A 40 10.03 -8.44 -10.11
CA VAL A 40 9.93 -7.59 -8.92
C VAL A 40 10.69 -6.31 -9.20
N LEU A 41 9.95 -5.22 -9.40
CA LEU A 41 10.45 -3.92 -9.86
C LEU A 41 10.24 -2.87 -8.76
N HIS A 42 11.06 -2.89 -7.74
CA HIS A 42 11.01 -2.00 -6.59
C HIS A 42 12.39 -1.42 -6.27
N SER A 43 12.44 -0.12 -5.90
CA SER A 43 13.69 0.52 -5.47
C SER A 43 14.17 -0.08 -4.15
N LEU A 44 15.37 -0.64 -4.17
CA LEU A 44 16.04 -1.21 -3.01
C LEU A 44 17.10 -0.26 -2.45
N SER A 45 17.35 0.82 -3.17
CA SER A 45 18.26 1.92 -2.82
C SER A 45 17.63 3.28 -3.21
N GLY A 46 18.22 4.39 -2.70
CA GLY A 46 17.72 5.74 -2.93
C GLY A 46 16.53 6.13 -2.01
N THR A 47 15.88 7.26 -2.32
CA THR A 47 14.89 7.94 -1.47
C THR A 47 13.62 7.14 -1.21
N MET A 48 13.29 6.17 -2.07
CA MET A 48 12.08 5.34 -1.96
C MET A 48 12.34 3.97 -1.32
N ALA A 49 13.59 3.62 -1.03
CA ALA A 49 13.94 2.31 -0.47
C ALA A 49 13.25 2.02 0.88
N ILE A 50 13.01 3.06 1.69
CA ILE A 50 12.30 2.95 2.97
C ILE A 50 10.90 2.32 2.81
N SER A 51 10.20 2.64 1.73
CA SER A 51 8.84 2.16 1.46
C SER A 51 8.84 0.92 0.54
N GLU A 52 9.76 0.82 -0.43
CA GLU A 52 9.69 -0.21 -1.49
C GLU A 52 10.34 -1.55 -1.11
N THR A 53 11.28 -1.59 -0.16
CA THR A 53 11.93 -2.86 0.25
C THR A 53 10.94 -3.85 0.86
N ALA A 54 9.93 -3.37 1.61
CA ALA A 54 8.89 -4.21 2.17
C ALA A 54 8.00 -4.85 1.07
N LEU A 55 7.78 -4.16 -0.03
CA LEU A 55 7.00 -4.67 -1.16
C LEU A 55 7.75 -5.78 -1.91
N ARG A 56 9.06 -5.61 -2.15
CA ARG A 56 9.91 -6.70 -2.65
C ARG A 56 9.78 -7.94 -1.77
N ASP A 57 9.95 -7.77 -0.45
CA ASP A 57 9.88 -8.88 0.50
C ASP A 57 8.49 -9.56 0.49
N THR A 58 7.42 -8.77 0.34
CA THR A 58 6.05 -9.30 0.22
C THR A 58 5.87 -10.17 -1.03
N VAL A 59 6.36 -9.74 -2.19
CA VAL A 59 6.29 -10.57 -3.41
C VAL A 59 7.09 -11.86 -3.24
N LEU A 60 8.30 -11.78 -2.66
CA LEU A 60 9.12 -12.97 -2.41
C LEU A 60 8.46 -13.93 -1.42
N MET A 61 7.86 -13.43 -0.35
CA MET A 61 7.04 -14.22 0.58
C MET A 61 5.90 -14.93 -0.13
N MET A 62 5.17 -14.24 -1.01
CA MET A 62 4.05 -14.83 -1.75
C MET A 62 4.51 -15.91 -2.73
N ILE A 63 5.66 -15.71 -3.40
CA ILE A 63 6.28 -16.73 -4.26
C ILE A 63 6.64 -17.98 -3.46
N GLU A 64 7.28 -17.81 -2.29
CA GLU A 64 7.64 -18.92 -1.42
C GLU A 64 6.39 -19.67 -0.94
N ALA A 65 5.39 -18.96 -0.43
CA ALA A 65 4.14 -19.54 0.03
C ALA A 65 3.41 -20.31 -1.09
N GLN A 66 3.37 -19.77 -2.30
CA GLN A 66 2.76 -20.42 -3.45
C GLN A 66 3.54 -21.68 -3.88
N ASN A 67 4.87 -21.63 -3.80
CA ASN A 67 5.72 -22.78 -4.11
C ASN A 67 5.55 -23.94 -3.11
N VAL A 68 5.35 -23.61 -1.82
CA VAL A 68 5.09 -24.63 -0.78
C VAL A 68 3.83 -25.46 -1.09
N VAL A 69 2.82 -24.85 -1.71
CA VAL A 69 1.57 -25.53 -2.08
C VAL A 69 1.59 -26.13 -3.51
N GLY A 70 2.75 -26.18 -4.18
CA GLY A 70 2.91 -26.82 -5.50
C GLY A 70 2.94 -25.85 -6.68
N GLY A 71 3.15 -24.57 -6.46
CA GLY A 71 3.25 -23.56 -7.50
C GLY A 71 1.89 -23.18 -8.12
N ILE A 72 1.90 -22.76 -9.37
CA ILE A 72 0.70 -22.49 -10.16
C ILE A 72 0.75 -23.36 -11.42
N LEU A 73 -0.35 -24.01 -11.76
CA LEU A 73 -0.41 -25.00 -12.87
C LEU A 73 0.65 -26.12 -12.74
N GLY A 74 1.04 -26.48 -11.51
CA GLY A 74 2.10 -27.47 -11.25
C GLY A 74 3.52 -26.94 -11.57
N ARG A 75 3.68 -25.67 -11.89
CA ARG A 75 4.96 -25.02 -12.21
C ARG A 75 5.43 -24.19 -11.01
N ARG A 76 6.73 -24.27 -10.73
CA ARG A 76 7.35 -23.43 -9.70
C ARG A 76 7.36 -21.95 -10.14
N LEU A 77 7.22 -21.04 -9.19
CA LEU A 77 7.44 -19.61 -9.40
C LEU A 77 8.89 -19.26 -9.11
N GLU A 78 9.46 -18.39 -9.92
CA GLU A 78 10.82 -17.85 -9.80
C GLU A 78 10.80 -16.33 -9.83
N ALA A 79 11.41 -15.69 -8.83
CA ALA A 79 11.52 -14.25 -8.78
C ALA A 79 12.68 -13.74 -9.64
N VAL A 80 12.44 -12.67 -10.40
CA VAL A 80 13.46 -11.86 -11.08
C VAL A 80 13.41 -10.48 -10.47
N VAL A 81 14.35 -10.19 -9.55
CA VAL A 81 14.39 -8.93 -8.79
C VAL A 81 15.35 -7.96 -9.48
N VAL A 82 14.89 -6.74 -9.67
CA VAL A 82 15.70 -5.63 -10.19
C VAL A 82 15.58 -4.42 -9.27
N ASP A 83 16.67 -3.65 -9.15
CA ASP A 83 16.72 -2.39 -8.40
C ASP A 83 16.84 -1.20 -9.37
N PRO A 84 15.80 -0.39 -9.52
CA PRO A 84 15.85 0.86 -10.28
C PRO A 84 16.37 2.06 -9.46
N ALA A 85 16.82 1.86 -8.21
CA ALA A 85 17.54 2.82 -7.37
C ALA A 85 16.87 4.19 -7.23
N SER A 86 15.54 4.24 -7.15
CA SER A 86 14.74 5.49 -7.11
C SER A 86 15.02 6.44 -8.30
N ASN A 87 15.44 5.89 -9.42
CA ASN A 87 15.76 6.62 -10.65
C ASN A 87 14.71 6.31 -11.73
N TRP A 88 13.91 7.29 -12.10
CA TRP A 88 12.73 7.09 -12.96
C TRP A 88 13.08 6.60 -14.38
N PRO A 89 14.09 7.12 -15.10
CA PRO A 89 14.58 6.53 -16.33
C PRO A 89 15.02 5.07 -16.18
N LEU A 90 15.73 4.74 -15.10
CA LEU A 90 16.18 3.38 -14.84
C LEU A 90 15.02 2.40 -14.61
N PHE A 91 13.88 2.87 -14.06
CA PHE A 91 12.66 2.04 -14.01
C PHE A 91 12.24 1.53 -15.38
N ALA A 92 12.23 2.38 -16.41
CA ALA A 92 11.87 1.99 -17.77
C ALA A 92 12.87 0.99 -18.38
N GLU A 93 14.17 1.19 -18.13
CA GLU A 93 15.22 0.25 -18.56
C GLU A 93 15.04 -1.11 -17.89
N LYS A 94 14.82 -1.14 -16.58
CA LYS A 94 14.59 -2.36 -15.80
C LYS A 94 13.28 -3.06 -16.17
N ALA A 95 12.23 -2.32 -16.50
CA ALA A 95 11.00 -2.89 -17.03
C ALA A 95 11.27 -3.61 -18.37
N ARG A 96 12.04 -2.99 -19.27
CA ARG A 96 12.43 -3.60 -20.54
C ARG A 96 13.31 -4.82 -20.35
N GLU A 97 14.25 -4.79 -19.40
CA GLU A 97 15.06 -5.96 -19.00
C GLU A 97 14.18 -7.13 -18.56
N LEU A 98 13.20 -6.88 -17.66
CA LEU A 98 12.27 -7.89 -17.18
C LEU A 98 11.43 -8.51 -18.31
N LEU A 99 10.87 -7.69 -19.19
CA LEU A 99 9.93 -8.16 -20.23
C LEU A 99 10.64 -8.76 -21.44
N ALA A 100 11.68 -8.10 -21.98
CA ALA A 100 12.33 -8.50 -23.23
C ALA A 100 13.45 -9.52 -23.02
N VAL A 101 14.24 -9.40 -21.92
CA VAL A 101 15.40 -10.24 -21.66
C VAL A 101 15.05 -11.40 -20.75
N ALA A 102 14.56 -11.12 -19.54
CA ALA A 102 14.19 -12.14 -18.57
C ALA A 102 12.90 -12.87 -18.95
N ARG A 103 12.03 -12.23 -19.73
CA ARG A 103 10.73 -12.74 -20.17
C ARG A 103 9.86 -13.20 -19.00
N VAL A 104 9.63 -12.27 -18.07
CA VAL A 104 8.77 -12.55 -16.94
C VAL A 104 7.30 -12.63 -17.36
N ASP A 105 6.53 -13.51 -16.72
CA ASP A 105 5.10 -13.73 -16.99
C ASP A 105 4.21 -12.62 -16.39
N VAL A 106 4.70 -11.96 -15.33
CA VAL A 106 4.03 -10.87 -14.61
C VAL A 106 5.07 -10.03 -13.88
N THR A 107 4.75 -8.75 -13.60
CA THR A 107 5.58 -7.87 -12.77
C THR A 107 4.74 -7.28 -11.63
N PHE A 108 5.31 -7.25 -10.43
CA PHE A 108 4.84 -6.47 -9.30
C PHE A 108 5.84 -5.36 -9.04
N GLY A 109 5.39 -4.10 -9.01
CA GLY A 109 6.38 -3.05 -8.92
C GLY A 109 5.85 -1.63 -8.92
N CYS A 110 6.79 -0.72 -8.82
CA CYS A 110 6.66 0.71 -8.66
C CYS A 110 6.05 1.11 -7.31
N TRP A 111 6.37 2.32 -6.89
CA TRP A 111 5.71 3.03 -5.80
C TRP A 111 5.16 4.36 -6.30
N THR A 112 6.02 5.21 -6.83
CA THR A 112 5.62 6.55 -7.25
C THR A 112 4.87 6.54 -8.58
N SER A 113 3.95 7.48 -8.75
CA SER A 113 3.27 7.66 -10.04
C SER A 113 4.25 8.00 -11.17
N VAL A 114 5.36 8.68 -10.86
CA VAL A 114 6.37 8.97 -11.88
C VAL A 114 7.10 7.70 -12.32
N SER A 115 7.41 6.76 -11.41
CA SER A 115 7.99 5.46 -11.80
C SER A 115 7.00 4.65 -12.64
N ARG A 116 5.71 4.56 -12.22
CA ARG A 116 4.67 3.90 -13.00
C ARG A 116 4.53 4.50 -14.40
N LYS A 117 4.46 5.83 -14.51
CA LYS A 117 4.35 6.52 -15.81
C LYS A 117 5.59 6.32 -16.70
N SER A 118 6.77 6.15 -16.11
CA SER A 118 8.00 5.83 -16.86
C SER A 118 7.96 4.42 -17.46
N VAL A 119 7.37 3.45 -16.77
CA VAL A 119 7.30 2.06 -17.25
C VAL A 119 6.07 1.76 -18.11
N LEU A 120 4.99 2.56 -17.96
CA LEU A 120 3.74 2.35 -18.68
C LEU A 120 3.92 2.11 -20.19
N PRO A 121 4.67 2.96 -20.95
CA PRO A 121 4.88 2.73 -22.37
C PRO A 121 5.58 1.41 -22.69
N VAL A 122 6.50 0.97 -21.81
CA VAL A 122 7.23 -0.29 -21.98
C VAL A 122 6.30 -1.49 -21.81
N PHE A 123 5.41 -1.46 -20.79
CA PHE A 123 4.44 -2.52 -20.58
C PHE A 123 3.40 -2.60 -21.70
N GLU A 124 2.98 -1.46 -22.25
CA GLU A 124 2.04 -1.42 -23.39
C GLU A 124 2.70 -1.89 -24.69
N GLU A 125 3.93 -1.44 -25.00
CA GLU A 125 4.69 -1.85 -26.18
C GLU A 125 4.97 -3.36 -26.20
N LEU A 126 5.41 -3.91 -25.05
CA LEU A 126 5.80 -5.32 -24.94
C LEU A 126 4.67 -6.24 -24.45
N ASN A 127 3.46 -5.71 -24.31
CA ASN A 127 2.27 -6.41 -23.81
C ASN A 127 2.56 -7.18 -22.50
N GLY A 128 3.24 -6.54 -21.53
CA GLY A 128 3.46 -7.08 -20.19
C GLY A 128 2.29 -6.81 -19.25
N LEU A 129 2.28 -7.47 -18.07
CA LEU A 129 1.36 -7.17 -16.97
C LEU A 129 2.11 -6.59 -15.79
N LEU A 130 1.66 -5.42 -15.30
CA LEU A 130 2.13 -4.78 -14.09
C LEU A 130 1.02 -4.75 -13.04
N PHE A 131 1.31 -5.21 -11.83
CA PHE A 131 0.50 -4.97 -10.64
C PHE A 131 1.11 -3.82 -9.84
N TYR A 132 0.37 -2.72 -9.75
CA TYR A 132 0.78 -1.49 -9.08
C TYR A 132 0.05 -1.37 -7.73
N PRO A 133 0.76 -1.53 -6.58
CA PRO A 133 0.11 -1.75 -5.28
C PRO A 133 -0.07 -0.48 -4.44
N VAL A 134 0.16 0.70 -4.99
CA VAL A 134 0.22 1.95 -4.20
C VAL A 134 -0.92 2.88 -4.60
N GLN A 135 -1.40 3.67 -3.64
CA GLN A 135 -2.34 4.75 -3.91
C GLN A 135 -1.80 5.71 -4.98
N TYR A 136 -2.68 6.33 -5.73
CA TYR A 136 -2.28 7.24 -6.79
C TYR A 136 -3.36 8.29 -7.09
N GLU A 137 -3.02 9.24 -7.93
CA GLU A 137 -3.88 10.37 -8.30
C GLU A 137 -5.08 10.03 -9.17
N GLY A 138 -5.24 8.79 -9.61
CA GLY A 138 -6.17 8.49 -10.70
C GLY A 138 -5.68 9.04 -12.04
N GLU A 139 -6.62 9.49 -12.87
CA GLU A 139 -6.35 10.16 -14.15
C GLU A 139 -5.55 9.29 -15.14
N GLU A 140 -5.72 7.97 -15.02
CA GLU A 140 -5.03 6.99 -15.84
C GLU A 140 -5.85 5.70 -15.96
N GLU A 141 -5.74 5.06 -17.11
CA GLU A 141 -6.25 3.72 -17.37
C GLU A 141 -5.33 3.04 -18.40
N SER A 142 -4.90 1.81 -18.10
CA SER A 142 -4.10 1.01 -19.02
C SER A 142 -4.54 -0.44 -19.00
N ARG A 143 -4.61 -1.05 -20.18
CA ARG A 143 -4.89 -2.48 -20.31
C ARG A 143 -3.77 -3.37 -19.76
N ASN A 144 -2.59 -2.82 -19.50
CA ASN A 144 -1.39 -3.54 -19.05
C ASN A 144 -1.07 -3.34 -17.58
N ILE A 145 -1.85 -2.50 -16.87
CA ILE A 145 -1.65 -2.25 -15.43
C ILE A 145 -2.92 -2.64 -14.66
N PHE A 146 -2.74 -3.38 -13.57
CA PHE A 146 -3.73 -3.59 -12.53
C PHE A 146 -3.38 -2.71 -11.32
N TYR A 147 -4.29 -1.80 -10.99
CA TYR A 147 -4.13 -0.83 -9.90
C TYR A 147 -4.73 -1.44 -8.62
N THR A 148 -3.88 -1.98 -7.77
CA THR A 148 -4.32 -2.61 -6.52
C THR A 148 -4.25 -1.67 -5.31
N GLY A 149 -3.64 -0.49 -5.47
CA GLY A 149 -3.71 0.62 -4.51
C GLY A 149 -4.97 1.49 -4.70
N ALA A 150 -5.14 2.48 -3.82
CA ALA A 150 -6.31 3.35 -3.79
C ALA A 150 -6.34 4.38 -4.92
N ALA A 151 -7.52 4.63 -5.50
CA ALA A 151 -7.84 5.83 -6.25
C ALA A 151 -8.26 6.99 -5.30
N PRO A 152 -8.33 8.25 -5.76
CA PRO A 152 -8.63 9.39 -4.88
C PRO A 152 -9.95 9.29 -4.11
N ASN A 153 -10.99 8.69 -4.68
CA ASN A 153 -12.26 8.46 -3.99
C ASN A 153 -12.19 7.36 -2.92
N GLN A 154 -11.09 6.61 -2.89
CA GLN A 154 -10.85 5.53 -1.91
C GLN A 154 -9.79 5.94 -0.85
N GLN A 155 -9.30 7.17 -0.86
CA GLN A 155 -8.33 7.66 0.12
C GLN A 155 -8.43 9.19 0.32
N ALA A 156 -7.97 9.98 -0.64
CA ALA A 156 -7.73 11.41 -0.47
C ALA A 156 -9.01 12.20 -0.21
N ILE A 157 -10.07 11.96 -1.01
CA ILE A 157 -11.34 12.68 -0.88
C ILE A 157 -12.03 12.35 0.44
N PRO A 158 -12.24 11.07 0.83
CA PRO A 158 -12.86 10.73 2.12
C PRO A 158 -12.06 11.22 3.33
N ALA A 159 -10.72 11.22 3.24
CA ALA A 159 -9.88 11.70 4.33
C ALA A 159 -10.03 13.22 4.55
N VAL A 160 -10.09 13.99 3.47
CA VAL A 160 -10.34 15.44 3.58
C VAL A 160 -11.77 15.71 4.02
N GLU A 161 -12.76 14.94 3.53
CA GLU A 161 -14.13 15.05 4.02
C GLU A 161 -14.23 14.79 5.52
N TYR A 162 -13.51 13.79 6.04
CA TYR A 162 -13.42 13.53 7.47
C TYR A 162 -12.87 14.75 8.24
N LEU A 163 -11.78 15.37 7.77
CA LEU A 163 -11.20 16.56 8.41
C LEU A 163 -12.18 17.75 8.46
N LEU A 164 -13.05 17.88 7.44
CA LEU A 164 -14.08 18.92 7.41
C LEU A 164 -15.25 18.63 8.37
N GLY A 165 -15.45 17.36 8.71
CA GLY A 165 -16.48 16.89 9.63
C GLY A 165 -16.13 17.14 11.11
N ALA A 166 -17.12 16.97 11.98
CA ALA A 166 -16.97 17.18 13.44
C ALA A 166 -15.90 16.25 14.03
N ASP A 167 -15.90 14.98 13.66
CA ASP A 167 -14.99 13.95 14.16
C ASP A 167 -13.53 14.22 13.75
N GLY A 168 -13.31 14.86 12.59
CA GLY A 168 -11.99 15.24 12.08
C GLY A 168 -11.53 16.65 12.46
N GLY A 169 -12.26 17.33 13.36
CA GLY A 169 -11.87 18.65 13.88
C GLY A 169 -12.56 19.84 13.22
N SER A 170 -13.46 19.66 12.25
CA SER A 170 -14.21 20.71 11.55
C SER A 170 -13.31 21.76 10.89
N ALA A 171 -12.27 21.32 10.19
CA ALA A 171 -11.33 22.19 9.51
C ALA A 171 -12.05 23.12 8.51
N LYS A 172 -11.59 24.36 8.42
CA LYS A 172 -12.06 25.41 7.48
C LYS A 172 -10.92 25.96 6.62
N ARG A 173 -9.70 25.56 6.91
CA ARG A 173 -8.49 25.88 6.15
C ARG A 173 -7.66 24.62 5.98
N ILE A 174 -7.06 24.46 4.82
CA ILE A 174 -6.27 23.26 4.50
C ILE A 174 -4.89 23.65 3.97
N ALA A 175 -3.85 23.11 4.58
CA ALA A 175 -2.48 23.19 4.07
C ALA A 175 -2.16 21.88 3.32
N LEU A 176 -2.05 21.95 2.01
CA LEU A 176 -1.69 20.85 1.10
C LEU A 176 -0.17 20.83 0.95
N LEU A 177 0.50 19.84 1.53
CA LEU A 177 1.95 19.71 1.47
C LEU A 177 2.32 18.45 0.69
N GLY A 178 3.17 18.58 -0.33
CA GLY A 178 3.49 17.44 -1.19
C GLY A 178 4.92 17.40 -1.70
N THR A 179 5.35 16.21 -2.10
CA THR A 179 6.55 16.06 -2.92
C THR A 179 6.27 16.57 -4.33
N ASP A 180 7.23 17.24 -4.97
CA ASP A 180 7.03 17.90 -6.26
C ASP A 180 7.09 16.93 -7.44
N TYR A 181 5.98 16.22 -7.70
CA TYR A 181 5.80 15.37 -8.88
C TYR A 181 4.32 15.13 -9.19
N VAL A 182 4.00 14.32 -10.17
CA VAL A 182 2.65 14.17 -10.73
C VAL A 182 1.59 13.77 -9.71
N TYR A 183 1.88 12.83 -8.78
CA TYR A 183 0.89 12.37 -7.80
C TYR A 183 0.43 13.49 -6.85
N PRO A 184 1.31 14.18 -6.10
CA PRO A 184 0.87 15.27 -5.23
C PRO A 184 0.21 16.42 -5.98
N ARG A 185 0.76 16.81 -7.11
CA ARG A 185 0.23 17.90 -7.93
C ARG A 185 -1.19 17.61 -8.42
N THR A 186 -1.43 16.41 -8.94
CA THR A 186 -2.76 16.02 -9.44
C THR A 186 -3.72 15.75 -8.30
N THR A 187 -3.30 15.08 -7.23
CA THR A 187 -4.12 14.84 -6.04
C THR A 187 -4.56 16.15 -5.40
N ASN A 188 -3.64 17.11 -5.23
CA ASN A 188 -3.97 18.42 -4.65
C ASN A 188 -4.89 19.23 -5.57
N ARG A 189 -4.76 19.11 -6.90
CA ARG A 189 -5.71 19.71 -7.85
C ARG A 189 -7.12 19.12 -7.67
N ILE A 190 -7.24 17.79 -7.49
CA ILE A 190 -8.51 17.11 -7.20
C ILE A 190 -9.08 17.61 -5.87
N LEU A 191 -8.24 17.65 -4.82
CA LEU A 191 -8.66 18.10 -3.50
C LEU A 191 -9.06 19.58 -3.49
N ARG A 192 -8.39 20.44 -4.24
CA ARG A 192 -8.81 21.85 -4.42
C ARG A 192 -10.21 21.93 -5.04
N GLY A 193 -10.47 21.17 -6.11
CA GLY A 193 -11.81 21.09 -6.72
C GLY A 193 -12.87 20.57 -5.74
N PHE A 194 -12.53 19.55 -4.95
CA PHE A 194 -13.40 19.03 -3.89
C PHE A 194 -13.65 20.09 -2.79
N LEU A 195 -12.61 20.73 -2.27
CA LEU A 195 -12.70 21.76 -1.24
C LEU A 195 -13.56 22.95 -1.70
N ASN A 196 -13.37 23.41 -2.94
CA ASN A 196 -14.17 24.46 -3.52
C ASN A 196 -15.66 24.07 -3.60
N SER A 197 -15.96 22.81 -3.92
CA SER A 197 -17.35 22.29 -3.92
C SER A 197 -17.98 22.26 -2.51
N LYS A 198 -17.15 22.25 -1.45
CA LYS A 198 -17.59 22.34 -0.05
C LYS A 198 -17.58 23.77 0.51
N GLY A 199 -17.30 24.77 -0.34
CA GLY A 199 -17.29 26.19 0.04
C GLY A 199 -15.98 26.68 0.68
N ILE A 200 -14.92 25.89 0.66
CA ILE A 200 -13.55 26.30 1.05
C ILE A 200 -12.93 27.01 -0.16
N THR A 201 -12.62 28.31 -0.02
CA THR A 201 -12.06 29.10 -1.12
C THR A 201 -10.55 29.01 -1.18
N ASP A 202 -9.96 29.47 -2.30
CA ASP A 202 -8.49 29.48 -2.48
C ASP A 202 -7.75 30.28 -1.40
N ALA A 203 -8.39 31.28 -0.79
CA ALA A 203 -7.84 32.04 0.33
C ALA A 203 -7.62 31.17 1.61
N ASP A 204 -8.36 30.08 1.71
CA ASP A 204 -8.30 29.13 2.82
C ASP A 204 -7.54 27.82 2.45
N ILE A 205 -6.79 27.85 1.33
CA ILE A 205 -5.97 26.73 0.88
C ILE A 205 -4.53 27.21 0.70
N MET A 206 -3.63 26.67 1.52
CA MET A 206 -2.19 26.81 1.34
C MET A 206 -1.66 25.61 0.58
N GLU A 207 -0.71 25.80 -0.34
CA GLU A 207 -0.16 24.70 -1.13
C GLU A 207 1.36 24.87 -1.28
N GLU A 208 2.13 23.83 -0.88
CA GLU A 208 3.59 23.84 -0.90
C GLU A 208 4.12 22.51 -1.42
N TYR A 209 5.20 22.57 -2.19
CA TYR A 209 5.86 21.39 -2.76
C TYR A 209 7.36 21.41 -2.50
N THR A 210 7.93 20.23 -2.26
CA THR A 210 9.37 20.03 -2.03
C THR A 210 9.91 18.92 -2.92
N PRO A 211 11.18 18.93 -3.29
CA PRO A 211 11.78 17.80 -4.02
C PRO A 211 11.79 16.52 -3.19
N PHE A 212 11.97 15.37 -3.84
CA PHE A 212 12.27 14.12 -3.15
C PHE A 212 13.50 14.26 -2.25
N GLY A 213 13.50 13.62 -1.07
CA GLY A 213 14.62 13.68 -0.13
C GLY A 213 14.76 15.02 0.61
N HIS A 214 13.76 15.91 0.53
CA HIS A 214 13.79 17.19 1.24
C HIS A 214 13.89 17.00 2.75
N SER A 215 14.78 17.74 3.42
CA SER A 215 15.05 17.57 4.85
C SER A 215 14.88 18.83 5.71
N ASP A 216 14.86 20.03 5.10
CA ASP A 216 14.70 21.31 5.82
C ASP A 216 13.24 21.78 5.84
N TRP A 217 12.48 21.29 6.80
CA TRP A 217 11.07 21.60 6.95
C TRP A 217 10.77 22.84 7.84
N GLN A 218 11.79 23.43 8.49
CA GLN A 218 11.59 24.49 9.47
C GLN A 218 10.77 25.65 8.94
N GLY A 219 11.12 26.19 7.77
CA GLY A 219 10.44 27.31 7.16
C GLY A 219 9.00 26.98 6.71
N ILE A 220 8.78 25.78 6.18
CA ILE A 220 7.45 25.33 5.72
C ILE A 220 6.52 25.15 6.91
N VAL A 221 6.95 24.45 7.95
CA VAL A 221 6.15 24.24 9.18
C VAL A 221 5.83 25.56 9.87
N ALA A 222 6.78 26.50 9.91
CA ALA A 222 6.53 27.87 10.44
C ALA A 222 5.47 28.63 9.60
N ARG A 223 5.43 28.46 8.27
CA ARG A 223 4.37 29.04 7.43
C ARG A 223 3.01 28.41 7.70
N VAL A 224 2.95 27.08 7.89
CA VAL A 224 1.71 26.38 8.28
C VAL A 224 1.19 26.91 9.61
N LYS A 225 2.04 27.08 10.63
CA LYS A 225 1.63 27.67 11.92
C LYS A 225 1.06 29.07 11.75
N ARG A 226 1.71 29.91 10.95
CA ARG A 226 1.22 31.27 10.67
C ARG A 226 -0.12 31.24 9.93
N PHE A 227 -0.26 30.38 8.93
CA PHE A 227 -1.52 30.16 8.21
C PHE A 227 -2.64 29.73 9.15
N ALA A 228 -2.35 28.85 10.13
CA ALA A 228 -3.31 28.40 11.12
C ALA A 228 -3.67 29.46 12.18
N SER A 229 -2.82 30.48 12.41
CA SER A 229 -3.05 31.51 13.44
C SER A 229 -4.14 32.54 13.09
N GLU A 230 -4.70 32.49 11.89
CA GLU A 230 -5.70 33.47 11.40
C GLU A 230 -7.15 33.16 11.83
N GLY A 231 -7.33 32.40 12.92
CA GLY A 231 -8.62 32.27 13.62
C GLY A 231 -9.60 31.21 13.05
N LYS A 232 -9.21 30.50 11.98
CA LYS A 232 -10.00 29.37 11.43
C LYS A 232 -9.32 28.04 11.74
N LYS A 233 -10.09 27.00 12.09
CA LYS A 233 -9.57 25.65 12.27
C LYS A 233 -8.86 25.17 11.00
N THR A 234 -7.59 24.80 11.14
CA THR A 234 -6.71 24.43 10.03
C THR A 234 -6.29 22.98 10.16
N ALA A 235 -6.19 22.26 9.05
CA ALA A 235 -5.60 20.93 8.99
C ALA A 235 -4.52 20.85 7.91
N ILE A 236 -3.56 19.93 8.08
CA ILE A 236 -2.55 19.59 7.09
C ILE A 236 -3.01 18.34 6.33
N VAL A 237 -2.86 18.36 5.02
CA VAL A 237 -2.98 17.18 4.15
C VAL A 237 -1.62 16.92 3.52
N SER A 238 -1.03 15.77 3.82
CA SER A 238 0.31 15.40 3.40
C SER A 238 0.29 14.36 2.28
N THR A 239 0.83 14.75 1.13
CA THR A 239 1.18 13.89 -0.01
C THR A 239 2.70 13.78 -0.18
N ILE A 240 3.45 13.93 0.92
CA ILE A 240 4.91 13.77 0.98
C ILE A 240 5.24 12.29 0.88
N ASN A 241 6.27 11.94 0.07
CA ASN A 241 6.66 10.55 -0.17
C ASN A 241 8.12 10.27 0.20
N GLY A 242 8.37 9.01 0.55
CA GLY A 242 9.69 8.50 0.84
C GLY A 242 10.30 9.03 2.15
N ASP A 243 11.62 9.09 2.19
CA ASP A 243 12.41 9.45 3.36
C ASP A 243 12.20 10.89 3.87
N ALA A 244 11.67 11.78 3.03
CA ALA A 244 11.30 13.15 3.41
C ALA A 244 10.22 13.23 4.51
N ASN A 245 9.44 12.17 4.72
CA ASN A 245 8.47 12.09 5.81
C ASN A 245 9.14 12.11 7.20
N VAL A 246 10.29 11.48 7.35
CA VAL A 246 10.99 11.41 8.65
C VAL A 246 11.34 12.80 9.19
N PRO A 247 12.07 13.68 8.46
CA PRO A 247 12.36 15.03 8.93
C PRO A 247 11.10 15.91 9.00
N PHE A 248 10.10 15.72 8.15
CA PHE A 248 8.84 16.46 8.23
C PHE A 248 8.12 16.22 9.56
N TYR A 249 7.87 14.99 9.93
CA TYR A 249 7.19 14.66 11.18
C TYR A 249 8.01 15.06 12.41
N ARG A 250 9.33 14.90 12.35
CA ARG A 250 10.22 15.40 13.42
C ARG A 250 10.05 16.90 13.62
N GLU A 251 9.95 17.67 12.53
CA GLU A 251 9.80 19.12 12.59
C GLU A 251 8.41 19.55 13.09
N LEU A 252 7.34 18.81 12.77
CA LEU A 252 6.03 19.04 13.40
C LEU A 252 6.13 18.94 14.92
N GLY A 253 6.78 17.90 15.42
CA GLY A 253 7.02 17.71 16.86
C GLY A 253 7.91 18.81 17.46
N ASN A 254 9.01 19.18 16.80
CA ASN A 254 9.94 20.24 17.25
C ASN A 254 9.24 21.59 17.40
N GLN A 255 8.35 21.94 16.49
CA GLN A 255 7.59 23.20 16.55
C GLN A 255 6.32 23.10 17.40
N GLY A 256 6.07 21.95 18.04
CA GLY A 256 4.95 21.74 18.94
C GLY A 256 3.59 21.79 18.23
N ILE A 257 3.51 21.34 16.98
CA ILE A 257 2.23 21.17 16.28
C ILE A 257 1.60 19.89 16.79
N LYS A 258 0.51 20.05 17.53
CA LYS A 258 -0.29 18.94 18.07
C LYS A 258 -1.50 18.69 17.18
N ALA A 259 -1.95 17.43 17.17
CA ALA A 259 -3.12 17.01 16.40
C ALA A 259 -4.42 17.71 16.85
N GLU A 260 -4.54 18.04 18.14
CA GLU A 260 -5.69 18.79 18.70
C GLU A 260 -5.80 20.22 18.15
N ASP A 261 -4.66 20.83 17.79
CA ASP A 261 -4.59 22.21 17.28
C ASP A 261 -4.62 22.25 15.74
N ILE A 262 -3.75 21.47 15.10
CA ILE A 262 -3.59 21.40 13.65
C ILE A 262 -3.41 19.92 13.26
N PRO A 263 -4.51 19.15 13.11
CA PRO A 263 -4.43 17.76 12.70
C PRO A 263 -3.77 17.65 11.32
N SER A 264 -2.93 16.62 11.16
CA SER A 264 -2.36 16.25 9.86
C SER A 264 -2.94 14.90 9.43
N VAL A 265 -3.36 14.77 8.18
CA VAL A 265 -3.63 13.47 7.55
C VAL A 265 -2.61 13.19 6.46
N ALA A 266 -1.98 12.03 6.50
CA ALA A 266 -1.03 11.58 5.50
C ALA A 266 -1.61 10.51 4.58
N PHE A 267 -1.16 10.51 3.31
CA PHE A 267 -1.55 9.50 2.32
C PHE A 267 -0.40 8.55 1.95
N SER A 268 0.80 8.78 2.50
CA SER A 268 1.99 7.97 2.22
C SER A 268 2.82 7.69 3.47
N VAL A 269 2.18 7.68 4.64
CA VAL A 269 2.78 7.31 5.92
C VAL A 269 1.97 6.19 6.54
N GLY A 270 2.59 5.06 6.73
CA GLY A 270 2.05 3.89 7.41
C GLY A 270 2.97 3.43 8.52
N GLU A 271 2.77 2.22 8.97
CA GLU A 271 3.52 1.60 10.07
C GLU A 271 5.03 1.51 9.77
N GLU A 272 5.43 1.30 8.50
CA GLU A 272 6.85 1.15 8.12
C GLU A 272 7.59 2.51 8.23
N GLU A 273 6.96 3.60 7.81
CA GLU A 273 7.53 4.95 7.93
C GLU A 273 7.61 5.39 9.39
N LEU A 274 6.61 5.04 10.21
CA LEU A 274 6.60 5.36 11.65
C LEU A 274 7.61 4.53 12.45
N ALA A 275 7.96 3.33 12.01
CA ALA A 275 8.94 2.48 12.69
C ALA A 275 10.34 3.12 12.83
N GLY A 276 10.65 4.13 12.00
CA GLY A 276 11.90 4.89 12.02
C GLY A 276 11.86 6.21 12.81
N ILE A 277 10.71 6.55 13.43
CA ILE A 277 10.46 7.86 14.04
C ILE A 277 9.99 7.70 15.50
N ASP A 278 10.28 8.67 16.38
CA ASP A 278 9.59 8.76 17.66
C ASP A 278 8.14 9.22 17.43
N ALA A 279 7.20 8.29 17.54
CA ALA A 279 5.78 8.56 17.29
C ALA A 279 5.08 9.34 18.43
N ARG A 280 5.69 9.47 19.60
CA ARG A 280 5.04 10.12 20.77
C ARG A 280 4.60 11.57 20.52
N PRO A 281 5.40 12.44 19.85
CA PRO A 281 4.96 13.79 19.50
C PRO A 281 3.87 13.83 18.42
N LEU A 282 3.62 12.70 17.74
CA LEU A 282 2.72 12.59 16.60
C LEU A 282 1.37 11.95 16.94
N VAL A 283 1.18 11.56 18.21
CA VAL A 283 -0.07 10.95 18.67
C VAL A 283 -1.26 11.86 18.34
N GLY A 284 -2.30 11.25 17.75
CA GLY A 284 -3.50 11.96 17.32
C GLY A 284 -3.48 12.46 15.88
N HIS A 285 -2.30 12.60 15.23
CA HIS A 285 -2.26 12.83 13.78
C HIS A 285 -2.74 11.60 13.02
N LEU A 286 -3.19 11.78 11.80
CA LEU A 286 -3.94 10.81 11.03
C LEU A 286 -3.16 10.29 9.82
N ALA A 287 -3.49 9.08 9.40
CA ALA A 287 -3.20 8.57 8.06
C ALA A 287 -4.47 7.98 7.44
N ALA A 288 -4.57 8.04 6.13
CA ALA A 288 -5.69 7.44 5.39
C ALA A 288 -5.18 6.33 4.47
N TRP A 289 -5.72 5.13 4.65
CA TRP A 289 -5.36 3.93 3.92
C TRP A 289 -6.58 3.02 3.70
N ASN A 290 -6.36 1.87 3.09
CA ASN A 290 -7.39 0.82 2.96
C ASN A 290 -7.14 -0.36 3.91
N TYR A 291 -5.99 -0.36 4.56
CA TYR A 291 -5.58 -1.36 5.54
C TYR A 291 -4.63 -0.73 6.57
N PHE A 292 -4.73 -1.17 7.81
CA PHE A 292 -3.76 -0.97 8.89
C PHE A 292 -3.43 -2.31 9.55
N MET A 293 -2.21 -2.46 10.06
CA MET A 293 -1.78 -3.67 10.76
C MET A 293 -2.67 -3.99 11.97
N SER A 294 -3.30 -2.97 12.56
CA SER A 294 -4.22 -3.07 13.69
C SER A 294 -5.59 -3.66 13.36
N VAL A 295 -5.96 -3.83 12.09
CA VAL A 295 -7.24 -4.44 11.66
C VAL A 295 -7.43 -5.79 12.33
N GLN A 296 -8.63 -5.98 12.92
CA GLN A 296 -9.02 -7.23 13.56
C GLN A 296 -9.85 -8.07 12.57
N SER A 297 -9.18 -8.99 11.88
CA SER A 297 -9.82 -9.97 10.99
C SER A 297 -9.03 -11.28 10.96
N PRO A 298 -9.69 -12.44 10.69
CA PRO A 298 -8.99 -13.70 10.52
C PRO A 298 -7.95 -13.66 9.39
N ALA A 299 -8.29 -13.00 8.28
CA ALA A 299 -7.40 -12.84 7.13
C ALA A 299 -6.15 -12.01 7.50
N ASN A 300 -6.28 -10.94 8.31
CA ASN A 300 -5.15 -10.18 8.80
C ASN A 300 -4.28 -10.98 9.77
N THR A 301 -4.90 -11.75 10.66
CA THR A 301 -4.15 -12.64 11.56
C THR A 301 -3.28 -13.61 10.77
N ALA A 302 -3.83 -14.22 9.72
CA ALA A 302 -3.08 -15.13 8.84
C ALA A 302 -1.97 -14.41 8.06
N PHE A 303 -2.25 -13.22 7.54
CA PHE A 303 -1.27 -12.39 6.80
C PHE A 303 -0.09 -11.99 7.69
N LYS A 304 -0.36 -11.48 8.91
CA LYS A 304 0.68 -11.14 9.89
C LYS A 304 1.51 -12.36 10.29
N ALA A 305 0.88 -13.51 10.47
CA ALA A 305 1.59 -14.74 10.81
C ALA A 305 2.50 -15.21 9.65
N MET A 306 2.03 -15.12 8.40
CA MET A 306 2.83 -15.43 7.21
C MET A 306 4.03 -14.49 7.10
N TRP A 307 3.82 -13.17 7.28
CA TRP A 307 4.88 -12.19 7.26
C TRP A 307 5.92 -12.44 8.36
N ALA A 308 5.49 -12.65 9.59
CA ALA A 308 6.40 -12.92 10.72
C ALA A 308 7.24 -14.19 10.51
N ALA A 309 6.63 -15.25 9.96
CA ALA A 309 7.34 -16.49 9.64
C ALA A 309 8.38 -16.31 8.54
N TYR A 310 8.08 -15.48 7.54
CA TYR A 310 8.98 -15.20 6.42
C TYR A 310 10.14 -14.28 6.84
N ILE A 311 9.82 -13.10 7.39
CA ILE A 311 10.82 -12.05 7.64
C ILE A 311 11.68 -12.33 8.87
N ARG A 312 11.16 -13.09 9.84
CA ARG A 312 11.85 -13.47 11.10
C ARG A 312 12.46 -12.30 11.87
N ASN A 313 11.82 -11.14 11.74
CA ASN A 313 12.20 -9.91 12.42
C ASN A 313 10.95 -9.27 13.06
N PRO A 314 10.81 -9.28 14.39
CA PRO A 314 9.62 -8.78 15.08
C PRO A 314 9.41 -7.27 14.99
N ARG A 315 10.42 -6.52 14.51
CA ARG A 315 10.30 -5.07 14.29
C ARG A 315 9.69 -4.72 12.93
N ARG A 316 9.62 -5.69 12.02
CA ARG A 316 9.04 -5.46 10.68
C ARG A 316 7.52 -5.58 10.77
N VAL A 317 6.86 -4.57 10.26
CA VAL A 317 5.42 -4.39 10.29
C VAL A 317 4.77 -4.79 8.97
N THR A 318 3.43 -4.80 8.92
CA THR A 318 2.66 -4.86 7.68
C THR A 318 1.96 -3.51 7.47
N ASN A 319 1.79 -3.11 6.21
CA ASN A 319 1.14 -1.85 5.84
C ASN A 319 0.22 -2.03 4.61
N ASP A 320 -0.47 -0.97 4.21
CA ASP A 320 -1.44 -0.99 3.10
C ASP A 320 -0.83 -1.44 1.76
N PRO A 321 0.32 -0.90 1.26
CA PRO A 321 0.89 -1.37 0.00
C PRO A 321 1.32 -2.83 0.01
N MET A 322 1.68 -3.39 1.17
CA MET A 322 1.93 -4.82 1.31
C MET A 322 0.64 -5.64 1.18
N GLU A 323 -0.46 -5.18 1.80
CA GLU A 323 -1.79 -5.79 1.63
C GLU A 323 -2.24 -5.75 0.18
N ALA A 324 -2.07 -4.62 -0.49
CA ALA A 324 -2.40 -4.46 -1.91
C ALA A 324 -1.56 -5.36 -2.82
N THR A 325 -0.26 -5.55 -2.49
CA THR A 325 0.62 -6.51 -3.17
C THR A 325 0.16 -7.94 -2.96
N PHE A 326 -0.13 -8.33 -1.72
CA PHE A 326 -0.68 -9.64 -1.36
C PHE A 326 -1.98 -9.92 -2.12
N THR A 327 -2.90 -8.98 -2.14
CA THR A 327 -4.20 -9.09 -2.82
C THR A 327 -4.03 -9.24 -4.33
N GLY A 328 -3.22 -8.39 -4.95
CA GLY A 328 -2.90 -8.46 -6.38
C GLY A 328 -2.27 -9.79 -6.77
N PHE A 329 -1.32 -10.29 -5.96
CA PHE A 329 -0.69 -11.58 -6.21
C PHE A 329 -1.69 -12.75 -6.12
N LYS A 330 -2.56 -12.76 -5.12
CA LYS A 330 -3.60 -13.80 -5.00
C LYS A 330 -4.57 -13.77 -6.19
N MET A 331 -5.02 -12.60 -6.60
CA MET A 331 -5.91 -12.46 -7.76
C MET A 331 -5.22 -12.90 -9.05
N TRP A 332 -3.97 -12.54 -9.25
CA TRP A 332 -3.18 -13.01 -10.38
C TRP A 332 -3.05 -14.53 -10.39
N ALA A 333 -2.73 -15.15 -9.26
CA ALA A 333 -2.62 -16.61 -9.16
C ALA A 333 -3.95 -17.33 -9.46
N GLN A 334 -5.07 -16.77 -8.98
CA GLN A 334 -6.41 -17.23 -9.31
C GLN A 334 -6.69 -17.10 -10.81
N ALA A 335 -6.37 -15.95 -11.41
CA ALA A 335 -6.60 -15.68 -12.83
C ALA A 335 -5.77 -16.60 -13.74
N VAL A 336 -4.48 -16.84 -13.42
CA VAL A 336 -3.64 -17.82 -14.13
C VAL A 336 -4.22 -19.23 -14.03
N THR A 337 -4.69 -19.63 -12.86
CA THR A 337 -5.31 -20.94 -12.64
C THR A 337 -6.61 -21.09 -13.44
N GLN A 338 -7.45 -20.06 -13.46
CA GLN A 338 -8.70 -20.01 -14.22
C GLN A 338 -8.43 -20.04 -15.74
N ALA A 339 -7.48 -19.23 -16.21
CA ALA A 339 -7.09 -19.18 -17.62
C ALA A 339 -6.32 -20.41 -18.09
N ARG A 340 -5.76 -21.21 -17.17
CA ARG A 340 -4.89 -22.36 -17.43
C ARG A 340 -3.63 -22.00 -18.25
N THR A 341 -3.20 -20.75 -18.18
CA THR A 341 -2.04 -20.23 -18.92
C THR A 341 -1.52 -18.96 -18.25
N THR A 342 -0.27 -18.62 -18.50
CA THR A 342 0.34 -17.33 -18.13
C THR A 342 0.26 -16.28 -19.27
N ALA A 343 -0.35 -16.64 -20.41
CA ALA A 343 -0.49 -15.71 -21.55
C ALA A 343 -1.24 -14.43 -21.11
N VAL A 344 -0.63 -13.29 -21.38
CA VAL A 344 -1.04 -11.98 -20.86
C VAL A 344 -2.51 -11.67 -21.14
N ASP A 345 -2.99 -11.84 -22.38
CA ASP A 345 -4.38 -11.50 -22.76
C ASP A 345 -5.42 -12.40 -22.07
N ALA A 346 -5.09 -13.68 -21.89
CA ALA A 346 -5.96 -14.62 -21.19
C ALA A 346 -6.03 -14.32 -19.68
N VAL A 347 -4.88 -14.03 -19.07
CA VAL A 347 -4.80 -13.64 -17.65
C VAL A 347 -5.51 -12.32 -17.41
N ARG A 348 -5.32 -11.31 -18.28
CA ARG A 348 -6.02 -10.04 -18.20
C ARG A 348 -7.53 -10.22 -18.21
N THR A 349 -8.05 -11.05 -19.11
CA THR A 349 -9.48 -11.35 -19.18
C THR A 349 -9.96 -12.05 -17.90
N ALA A 350 -9.21 -13.02 -17.40
CA ALA A 350 -9.54 -13.78 -16.20
C ALA A 350 -9.41 -12.97 -14.90
N MET A 351 -8.66 -11.86 -14.92
CA MET A 351 -8.54 -10.96 -13.75
C MET A 351 -9.85 -10.25 -13.43
N ILE A 352 -10.66 -9.94 -14.42
CA ILE A 352 -11.91 -9.19 -14.21
C ILE A 352 -12.91 -10.05 -13.43
N GLY A 353 -13.40 -9.49 -12.33
CA GLY A 353 -14.32 -10.17 -11.42
C GLY A 353 -13.64 -11.10 -10.40
N GLN A 354 -12.31 -11.18 -10.37
CA GLN A 354 -11.61 -11.90 -9.29
C GLN A 354 -11.94 -11.27 -7.94
N LYS A 355 -12.17 -12.12 -6.93
CA LYS A 355 -12.50 -11.72 -5.56
C LYS A 355 -11.56 -12.40 -4.57
N VAL A 356 -11.12 -11.64 -3.58
CA VAL A 356 -10.26 -12.12 -2.49
C VAL A 356 -10.74 -11.55 -1.17
N GLU A 357 -10.89 -12.39 -0.15
CA GLU A 357 -10.94 -11.93 1.24
C GLU A 357 -9.55 -11.43 1.64
N THR A 358 -9.48 -10.18 2.04
CA THR A 358 -8.23 -9.48 2.25
C THR A 358 -7.94 -9.21 3.73
N PRO A 359 -6.68 -8.97 4.10
CA PRO A 359 -6.31 -8.56 5.46
C PRO A 359 -7.10 -7.34 5.98
N SER A 360 -7.57 -6.44 5.10
CA SER A 360 -8.43 -5.31 5.49
C SER A 360 -9.76 -5.73 6.13
N GLY A 361 -10.11 -7.02 6.08
CA GLY A 361 -11.37 -7.56 6.58
C GLY A 361 -12.54 -7.42 5.61
N PHE A 362 -12.26 -7.06 4.36
CA PHE A 362 -13.24 -6.93 3.29
C PHE A 362 -12.92 -7.89 2.13
N THR A 363 -13.96 -8.30 1.42
CA THR A 363 -13.79 -8.91 0.09
C THR A 363 -13.55 -7.78 -0.90
N GLN A 364 -12.41 -7.82 -1.59
CA GLN A 364 -12.09 -6.89 -2.68
C GLN A 364 -12.31 -7.58 -4.02
N GLU A 365 -12.75 -6.80 -5.02
CA GLU A 365 -13.07 -7.27 -6.37
C GLU A 365 -12.30 -6.45 -7.41
N MET A 366 -11.76 -7.12 -8.44
CA MET A 366 -11.11 -6.50 -9.59
C MET A 366 -12.16 -6.11 -10.65
N HIS A 367 -12.27 -4.84 -10.94
CA HIS A 367 -13.23 -4.29 -11.89
C HIS A 367 -12.67 -4.15 -13.32
N ARG A 368 -13.55 -3.87 -14.28
CA ARG A 368 -13.21 -3.74 -15.72
C ARG A 368 -12.22 -2.62 -16.02
N ASN A 369 -12.19 -1.59 -15.20
CA ASN A 369 -11.20 -0.49 -15.27
C ASN A 369 -9.85 -0.86 -14.64
N HIS A 370 -9.61 -2.13 -14.34
CA HIS A 370 -8.40 -2.67 -13.72
C HIS A 370 -8.10 -2.15 -12.30
N HIS A 371 -9.12 -1.70 -11.58
CA HIS A 371 -9.01 -1.25 -10.19
C HIS A 371 -9.78 -2.14 -9.23
N LEU A 372 -9.35 -2.15 -7.98
CA LEU A 372 -10.05 -2.85 -6.90
C LEU A 372 -11.17 -2.01 -6.28
N SER A 373 -12.23 -2.68 -5.83
CA SER A 373 -13.05 -2.10 -4.77
C SER A 373 -12.28 -2.22 -3.44
N LYS A 374 -12.20 -1.12 -2.68
CA LYS A 374 -11.43 -1.06 -1.43
C LYS A 374 -12.22 -0.34 -0.33
N PRO A 375 -12.07 -0.73 0.96
CA PRO A 375 -12.58 0.09 2.06
C PRO A 375 -11.77 1.37 2.18
N VAL A 376 -12.30 2.40 2.82
CA VAL A 376 -11.53 3.55 3.28
C VAL A 376 -11.39 3.47 4.79
N MET A 377 -10.19 3.66 5.29
CA MET A 377 -9.91 3.72 6.73
C MET A 377 -9.10 4.97 7.06
N ILE A 378 -9.40 5.57 8.20
CA ILE A 378 -8.58 6.63 8.79
C ILE A 378 -8.07 6.11 10.11
N GLY A 379 -6.75 6.09 10.26
CA GLY A 379 -6.04 5.66 11.45
C GLY A 379 -5.41 6.85 12.15
N GLU A 380 -5.54 6.86 13.47
CA GLU A 380 -4.90 7.82 14.37
C GLU A 380 -3.59 7.23 14.88
N ILE A 381 -2.50 7.96 14.74
CA ILE A 381 -1.16 7.55 15.18
C ILE A 381 -1.15 7.36 16.71
N GLN A 382 -0.65 6.22 17.15
CA GLN A 382 -0.44 5.87 18.54
C GLN A 382 1.03 5.98 18.94
N ALA A 383 1.31 6.04 20.24
CA ALA A 383 2.67 6.23 20.77
C ALA A 383 3.65 5.09 20.41
N ASP A 384 3.14 3.92 20.09
CA ASP A 384 3.90 2.74 19.68
C ASP A 384 4.14 2.66 18.16
N GLY A 385 3.71 3.69 17.40
CA GLY A 385 3.81 3.73 15.94
C GLY A 385 2.76 2.90 15.20
N GLN A 386 1.76 2.37 15.92
CA GLN A 386 0.59 1.72 15.34
C GLN A 386 -0.54 2.74 15.12
N PHE A 387 -1.64 2.28 14.52
CA PHE A 387 -2.80 3.11 14.25
C PHE A 387 -4.04 2.59 14.97
N ASN A 388 -4.77 3.50 15.63
CA ASN A 388 -6.14 3.26 16.03
C ASN A 388 -7.09 3.69 14.91
N ILE A 389 -7.93 2.77 14.42
CA ILE A 389 -8.85 3.06 13.31
C ILE A 389 -10.04 3.86 13.85
N VAL A 390 -10.10 5.15 13.52
CA VAL A 390 -11.14 6.08 13.97
C VAL A 390 -12.30 6.24 12.97
N TYR A 391 -12.08 5.86 11.71
CA TYR A 391 -13.10 5.84 10.66
C TYR A 391 -12.90 4.65 9.75
N ARG A 392 -14.01 4.06 9.29
CA ARG A 392 -14.01 3.00 8.29
C ARG A 392 -15.33 3.02 7.51
N THR A 393 -15.26 2.87 6.18
CA THR A 393 -16.46 2.65 5.38
C THR A 393 -17.12 1.31 5.71
N PRO A 394 -18.47 1.20 5.65
CA PRO A 394 -19.17 -0.05 5.94
C PRO A 394 -18.92 -1.14 4.88
N THR A 395 -18.57 -0.75 3.67
CA THR A 395 -18.31 -1.64 2.53
C THR A 395 -17.07 -1.18 1.76
N ALA A 396 -16.48 -2.11 0.99
CA ALA A 396 -15.52 -1.74 -0.04
C ALA A 396 -16.23 -0.95 -1.15
N ILE A 397 -15.64 0.14 -1.61
CA ILE A 397 -16.18 1.03 -2.64
C ILE A 397 -15.39 0.87 -3.95
N PRO A 398 -16.04 0.92 -5.12
CA PRO A 398 -15.35 0.90 -6.41
C PRO A 398 -14.45 2.12 -6.60
N ALA A 399 -13.35 1.95 -7.33
CA ALA A 399 -12.48 3.06 -7.68
C ALA A 399 -13.09 3.92 -8.80
N GLU A 400 -13.01 5.23 -8.62
CA GLU A 400 -13.26 6.24 -9.67
C GLU A 400 -11.90 6.74 -10.16
N ASN A 401 -11.40 6.14 -11.23
CA ASN A 401 -10.09 6.49 -11.79
C ASN A 401 -10.07 7.83 -12.55
N TRP A 402 -11.25 8.40 -12.87
CA TRP A 402 -11.41 9.73 -13.45
C TRP A 402 -12.18 10.62 -12.48
N SER A 403 -11.48 11.54 -11.83
CA SER A 403 -12.07 12.36 -10.75
C SER A 403 -13.15 13.30 -11.25
N PRO A 404 -14.30 13.40 -10.54
CA PRO A 404 -15.34 14.39 -10.84
C PRO A 404 -14.92 15.84 -10.58
N PHE A 405 -13.85 16.03 -9.81
CA PHE A 405 -13.33 17.35 -9.44
C PHE A 405 -12.28 17.88 -10.41
N ILE A 406 -12.04 17.17 -11.51
CA ILE A 406 -11.29 17.63 -12.68
C ILE A 406 -12.28 17.91 -13.81
N PRO A 407 -12.49 19.18 -14.21
CA PRO A 407 -13.50 19.54 -15.19
C PRO A 407 -13.36 18.83 -16.54
N GLU A 408 -12.13 18.54 -16.97
CA GLU A 408 -11.81 17.87 -18.24
C GLU A 408 -12.34 16.42 -18.30
N ASN A 409 -12.67 15.84 -17.15
CA ASN A 409 -13.21 14.47 -17.06
C ASN A 409 -14.74 14.39 -17.33
N ALA A 410 -15.43 15.51 -17.48
CA ALA A 410 -16.88 15.52 -17.64
C ALA A 410 -17.38 14.62 -18.78
N ASN A 411 -16.61 14.50 -19.86
CA ASN A 411 -16.93 13.64 -21.01
C ASN A 411 -16.52 12.17 -20.83
N ARG A 412 -15.50 11.88 -20.01
CA ARG A 412 -15.01 10.51 -19.76
C ARG A 412 -15.91 9.71 -18.84
N ARG A 413 -16.71 10.37 -18.00
CA ARG A 413 -17.60 9.76 -17.02
C ARG A 413 -18.98 9.36 -17.61
N ARG A 414 -19.25 9.72 -18.86
CA ARG A 414 -20.51 9.42 -19.55
C ARG A 414 -20.46 8.17 -20.43
N GLY A 415 -19.32 7.52 -20.54
CA GLY A 415 -19.07 6.24 -21.23
C GLY A 415 -18.90 5.13 -20.22
#